data_b9e07b9dd2fc2829a60749c4d8058389
#
_entry.id   b9e07b9dd2fc2829a60749c4d8058389
#
_cell.length_a   1.000
_cell.length_b   1.000
_cell.length_c   1.000
_cell.angle_alpha   90.00
_cell.angle_beta   90.00
_cell.angle_gamma   90.00
#
_symmetry.space_group_name_H-M   'P 1'
#
loop_
_entity.id
_entity.type
_entity.pdbx_description
1 polymer ?
#
loop_
_entity_poly.entity_id
_entity_poly.type
_entity_poly.pdbx_seq_one_letter_code
_entity_poly.pdbx_strand_id
1 'polypeptide(L)'
;MKSTVKVAKTVDEAVELAIKELNCSKEEAVIEVIEEPKSGIFGLFGSKDAMVRVSCEEDISKLIDEVISDNSSKEKTDIKKDTKPQRVSEKENRETVKASNKVNSVEDRNEKTEEVEEFSEEKVEPVEIDEEFKVKIKSFLNSVVEKMGIESNIETFSDDFGIKFNIIPVNENDIGIVIGKRGETLDAIQYITNLVANRNTDRYIRISVDCNGYRDKRINSLKSLAKKMANKAIKYNKNMRLEPMNPFERRVIHSSLQSFDGIYTVSEGNEPFRRVVIKIKRD
;
A
#
# COMPACT_ATOMS: atom_id res chain seq x y z
N MET A 1 10.00 -11.79 -8.50
CA MET A 1 11.14 -11.99 -9.43
C MET A 1 11.95 -13.19 -8.96
N LYS A 2 11.90 -14.30 -9.67
CA LYS A 2 12.74 -15.48 -9.41
C LYS A 2 13.96 -15.41 -10.29
N SER A 3 15.13 -15.79 -9.77
CA SER A 3 16.35 -15.86 -10.56
C SER A 3 17.13 -17.12 -10.24
N THR A 4 17.76 -17.69 -11.26
CA THR A 4 18.65 -18.85 -11.11
C THR A 4 19.93 -18.62 -11.93
N VAL A 5 21.02 -19.28 -11.52
CA VAL A 5 22.29 -19.27 -12.24
C VAL A 5 22.56 -20.70 -12.72
N LYS A 6 22.81 -20.85 -14.02
CA LYS A 6 23.14 -22.15 -14.64
C LYS A 6 24.47 -22.10 -15.37
N VAL A 7 25.12 -23.24 -15.39
CA VAL A 7 26.41 -23.45 -16.06
C VAL A 7 26.22 -24.58 -17.05
N ALA A 8 26.61 -24.35 -18.32
CA ALA A 8 26.57 -25.35 -19.38
C ALA A 8 27.68 -25.09 -20.41
N LYS A 9 27.85 -25.98 -21.34
CA LYS A 9 28.91 -25.87 -22.37
C LYS A 9 28.69 -24.69 -23.33
N THR A 10 27.44 -24.32 -23.54
CA THR A 10 27.04 -23.15 -24.36
C THR A 10 26.08 -22.23 -23.60
N VAL A 11 26.02 -20.97 -24.01
CA VAL A 11 25.08 -19.98 -23.42
C VAL A 11 23.63 -20.42 -23.61
N ASP A 12 23.28 -20.91 -24.80
CA ASP A 12 21.91 -21.35 -25.10
C ASP A 12 21.47 -22.52 -24.23
N GLU A 13 22.34 -23.49 -24.01
CA GLU A 13 22.06 -24.66 -23.15
C GLU A 13 21.88 -24.24 -21.67
N ALA A 14 22.69 -23.28 -21.19
CA ALA A 14 22.55 -22.73 -19.85
C ALA A 14 21.23 -21.96 -19.68
N VAL A 15 20.82 -21.19 -20.69
CA VAL A 15 19.54 -20.47 -20.73
C VAL A 15 18.36 -21.44 -20.72
N GLU A 16 18.37 -22.49 -21.55
CA GLU A 16 17.30 -23.49 -21.59
C GLU A 16 17.13 -24.22 -20.25
N LEU A 17 18.21 -24.58 -19.59
CA LEU A 17 18.20 -25.20 -18.27
C LEU A 17 17.61 -24.25 -17.21
N ALA A 18 17.95 -22.98 -17.28
CA ALA A 18 17.45 -21.96 -16.35
C ALA A 18 15.95 -21.67 -16.55
N ILE A 19 15.50 -21.55 -17.80
CA ILE A 19 14.08 -21.33 -18.16
C ILE A 19 13.23 -22.51 -17.71
N LYS A 20 13.72 -23.74 -17.92
CA LYS A 20 13.02 -24.96 -17.48
C LYS A 20 12.86 -25.03 -15.97
N GLU A 21 13.86 -24.60 -15.21
CA GLU A 21 13.80 -24.57 -13.75
C GLU A 21 12.88 -23.48 -13.22
N LEU A 22 12.90 -22.30 -13.84
CA LEU A 22 12.04 -21.17 -13.47
C LEU A 22 10.60 -21.33 -13.95
N ASN A 23 10.36 -22.27 -14.87
CA ASN A 23 9.05 -22.52 -15.50
C ASN A 23 8.47 -21.27 -16.16
N CYS A 24 9.32 -20.51 -16.86
CA CYS A 24 8.95 -19.30 -17.57
C CYS A 24 9.19 -19.42 -19.09
N SER A 25 8.63 -18.47 -19.87
CA SER A 25 8.90 -18.41 -21.31
C SER A 25 10.20 -17.65 -21.61
N LYS A 26 10.83 -17.94 -22.74
CA LYS A 26 12.07 -17.27 -23.17
C LYS A 26 11.86 -15.76 -23.41
N GLU A 27 10.63 -15.37 -23.74
CA GLU A 27 10.25 -13.98 -24.03
C GLU A 27 10.07 -13.15 -22.75
N GLU A 28 9.78 -13.80 -21.61
CA GLU A 28 9.61 -13.17 -20.30
C GLU A 28 10.88 -13.19 -19.45
N ALA A 29 11.94 -13.84 -19.96
CA ALA A 29 13.18 -14.04 -19.22
C ALA A 29 14.20 -12.91 -19.52
N VAL A 30 14.70 -12.27 -18.47
CA VAL A 30 15.86 -11.39 -18.55
C VAL A 30 17.13 -12.22 -18.39
N ILE A 31 17.95 -12.28 -19.43
CA ILE A 31 19.16 -13.13 -19.51
C ILE A 31 20.39 -12.25 -19.32
N GLU A 32 21.19 -12.58 -18.33
CA GLU A 32 22.49 -11.94 -18.05
C GLU A 32 23.60 -12.99 -18.18
N VAL A 33 24.50 -12.84 -19.15
CA VAL A 33 25.66 -13.71 -19.32
C VAL A 33 26.75 -13.27 -18.36
N ILE A 34 27.08 -14.11 -17.36
CA ILE A 34 28.11 -13.82 -16.35
C ILE A 34 29.49 -14.22 -16.89
N GLU A 35 29.60 -15.39 -17.51
CA GLU A 35 30.84 -15.86 -18.16
C GLU A 35 30.53 -16.47 -19.53
N GLU A 36 31.30 -16.06 -20.54
CA GLU A 36 31.22 -16.68 -21.88
C GLU A 36 32.04 -17.98 -21.95
N PRO A 37 31.56 -18.98 -22.71
CA PRO A 37 32.28 -20.23 -22.87
C PRO A 37 33.58 -19.99 -23.64
N LYS A 38 34.67 -20.56 -23.14
CA LYS A 38 36.00 -20.51 -23.83
C LYS A 38 36.40 -21.95 -24.21
N SER A 39 36.61 -22.16 -25.48
CA SER A 39 37.24 -23.38 -25.95
C SER A 39 38.76 -23.36 -25.69
N GLY A 40 39.26 -24.38 -24.97
CA GLY A 40 40.70 -24.50 -24.70
C GLY A 40 41.51 -24.77 -25.98
N ILE A 41 42.78 -24.36 -25.99
CA ILE A 41 43.70 -24.71 -27.05
C ILE A 41 43.93 -26.22 -27.10
N PHE A 42 43.67 -26.85 -28.25
CA PHE A 42 43.71 -28.29 -28.48
C PHE A 42 42.68 -29.15 -27.72
N GLY A 43 41.58 -28.60 -27.18
CA GLY A 43 40.49 -29.42 -26.65
C GLY A 43 40.75 -30.15 -25.33
N LEU A 44 41.93 -29.99 -24.69
CA LEU A 44 42.32 -30.75 -23.51
C LEU A 44 42.63 -29.91 -22.25
N PHE A 45 42.94 -28.64 -22.38
CA PHE A 45 43.29 -27.79 -21.25
C PHE A 45 42.64 -26.39 -21.35
N GLY A 46 41.87 -25.98 -20.31
CA GLY A 46 41.41 -24.60 -20.17
C GLY A 46 40.04 -24.28 -20.77
N SER A 47 39.18 -25.28 -21.07
CA SER A 47 37.78 -25.01 -21.40
C SER A 47 37.04 -24.47 -20.19
N LYS A 48 36.36 -23.33 -20.35
CA LYS A 48 35.41 -22.78 -19.36
C LYS A 48 34.00 -22.88 -19.91
N ASP A 49 33.11 -23.34 -19.07
CA ASP A 49 31.69 -23.44 -19.39
C ASP A 49 31.05 -22.05 -19.30
N ALA A 50 29.96 -21.84 -20.05
CA ALA A 50 29.15 -20.65 -19.97
C ALA A 50 28.41 -20.59 -18.64
N MET A 51 28.38 -19.41 -17.99
CA MET A 51 27.60 -19.14 -16.80
C MET A 51 26.58 -18.04 -17.08
N VAL A 52 25.31 -18.34 -16.90
CA VAL A 52 24.19 -17.42 -17.20
C VAL A 52 23.30 -17.26 -15.99
N ARG A 53 22.93 -16.02 -15.68
CA ARG A 53 21.85 -15.71 -14.76
C ARG A 53 20.60 -15.43 -15.57
N VAL A 54 19.53 -16.14 -15.26
CA VAL A 54 18.21 -15.89 -15.82
C VAL A 54 17.30 -15.41 -14.71
N SER A 55 16.64 -14.27 -14.93
CA SER A 55 15.65 -13.70 -14.03
C SER A 55 14.32 -13.67 -14.75
N CYS A 56 13.28 -14.19 -14.10
CA CYS A 56 11.91 -14.15 -14.62
C CYS A 56 11.05 -13.26 -13.75
N GLU A 57 10.33 -12.33 -14.36
CA GLU A 57 9.27 -11.59 -13.66
C GLU A 57 8.08 -12.54 -13.52
N GLU A 58 7.70 -12.85 -12.29
CA GLU A 58 6.46 -13.56 -12.05
C GLU A 58 5.32 -12.66 -12.55
N ASP A 59 4.58 -13.16 -13.51
CA ASP A 59 3.39 -12.49 -14.00
C ASP A 59 2.33 -12.50 -12.88
N ILE A 60 2.28 -11.39 -12.15
CA ILE A 60 1.32 -11.17 -11.07
C ILE A 60 -0.11 -11.41 -11.58
N SER A 61 -0.36 -11.20 -12.87
CA SER A 61 -1.64 -11.46 -13.52
C SER A 61 -2.05 -12.93 -13.42
N LYS A 62 -1.13 -13.88 -13.61
CA LYS A 62 -1.41 -15.32 -13.50
C LYS A 62 -1.73 -15.74 -12.07
N LEU A 63 -1.01 -15.18 -11.09
CA LEU A 63 -1.28 -15.40 -9.67
C LEU A 63 -2.65 -14.85 -9.27
N ILE A 64 -3.00 -13.68 -9.79
CA ILE A 64 -4.31 -13.04 -9.58
C ILE A 64 -5.42 -13.88 -10.20
N ASP A 65 -5.24 -14.38 -11.44
CA ASP A 65 -6.21 -15.22 -12.13
C ASP A 65 -6.41 -16.57 -11.41
N GLU A 66 -5.34 -17.17 -10.87
CA GLU A 66 -5.40 -18.40 -10.08
C GLU A 66 -6.22 -18.19 -8.80
N VAL A 67 -5.99 -17.07 -8.06
CA VAL A 67 -6.73 -16.72 -6.85
C VAL A 67 -8.21 -16.44 -7.15
N ILE A 68 -8.52 -15.81 -8.28
CA ILE A 68 -9.90 -15.52 -8.69
C ILE A 68 -10.63 -16.78 -9.15
N SER A 69 -9.95 -17.69 -9.89
CA SER A 69 -10.57 -18.92 -10.40
C SER A 69 -10.84 -19.95 -9.30
N ASP A 70 -9.99 -20.05 -8.28
CA ASP A 70 -10.20 -20.93 -7.12
C ASP A 70 -11.47 -20.56 -6.34
N ASN A 71 -11.85 -19.28 -6.33
CA ASN A 71 -13.05 -18.81 -5.63
C ASN A 71 -14.36 -19.11 -6.36
N SER A 72 -14.34 -19.19 -7.70
CA SER A 72 -15.56 -19.50 -8.47
C SER A 72 -16.06 -20.94 -8.31
N SER A 73 -15.25 -21.84 -7.77
CA SER A 73 -15.59 -23.23 -7.57
C SER A 73 -16.15 -23.58 -6.18
N LYS A 74 -16.07 -22.67 -5.19
CA LYS A 74 -16.51 -22.94 -3.81
C LYS A 74 -17.91 -22.41 -3.43
N GLU A 75 -18.57 -21.62 -4.27
CA GLU A 75 -19.88 -20.99 -3.94
C GLU A 75 -21.13 -21.77 -4.36
N LYS A 76 -21.10 -23.12 -4.36
CA LYS A 76 -22.32 -23.92 -4.56
C LYS A 76 -22.55 -24.84 -3.40
N THR A 77 -22.87 -24.35 -2.21
CA THR A 77 -23.72 -25.09 -1.25
C THR A 77 -24.15 -24.19 -0.08
N ASP A 78 -25.48 -24.19 0.13
CA ASP A 78 -26.24 -23.98 1.36
C ASP A 78 -26.50 -22.57 1.88
N ILE A 79 -27.55 -21.96 1.29
CA ILE A 79 -28.40 -21.00 2.00
C ILE A 79 -29.59 -21.77 2.60
N LYS A 80 -29.63 -21.95 3.93
CA LYS A 80 -30.86 -22.20 4.66
C LYS A 80 -31.14 -21.08 5.66
N LYS A 81 -32.38 -20.54 5.49
CA LYS A 81 -33.05 -19.49 6.25
C LYS A 81 -33.23 -19.87 7.74
N ASP A 82 -33.23 -18.83 8.53
CA ASP A 82 -34.17 -18.41 9.62
C ASP A 82 -33.34 -17.71 10.71
N THR A 83 -33.67 -16.54 11.17
CA THR A 83 -34.81 -16.06 11.91
C THR A 83 -34.73 -14.55 12.20
N LYS A 84 -35.87 -13.92 12.40
CA LYS A 84 -36.29 -12.55 12.58
C LYS A 84 -35.66 -11.75 13.75
N PRO A 85 -35.81 -10.42 13.73
CA PRO A 85 -35.12 -9.48 14.61
C PRO A 85 -35.93 -9.12 15.87
N GLN A 86 -35.24 -8.71 16.93
CA GLN A 86 -35.83 -7.96 18.03
C GLN A 86 -35.25 -6.55 18.12
N ARG A 87 -36.19 -5.60 18.02
CA ARG A 87 -36.06 -4.18 18.32
C ARG A 87 -35.92 -4.00 19.83
N VAL A 88 -34.99 -3.13 20.25
CA VAL A 88 -35.18 -2.34 21.47
C VAL A 88 -34.79 -0.89 21.16
N SER A 89 -35.75 -0.01 21.40
CA SER A 89 -35.74 1.43 21.34
C SER A 89 -35.17 2.03 22.63
N GLU A 90 -34.58 3.23 22.54
CA GLU A 90 -34.85 4.41 23.36
C GLU A 90 -33.62 5.33 23.36
N LYS A 91 -33.79 6.50 22.88
CA LYS A 91 -34.15 7.87 23.29
C LYS A 91 -32.98 8.77 23.60
N GLU A 92 -32.92 9.78 22.79
CA GLU A 92 -32.79 11.25 23.06
C GLU A 92 -31.81 11.73 24.13
N ASN A 93 -30.84 12.58 23.72
CA ASN A 93 -30.87 13.97 24.22
C ASN A 93 -30.09 14.91 23.30
N ARG A 94 -30.77 15.97 22.94
CA ARG A 94 -30.28 17.20 22.31
C ARG A 94 -29.66 18.09 23.38
N GLU A 95 -28.55 18.72 23.06
CA GLU A 95 -28.41 20.14 23.47
C GLU A 95 -27.47 20.90 22.50
N THR A 96 -28.05 21.96 22.02
CA THR A 96 -27.48 23.01 21.17
C THR A 96 -26.75 24.04 22.02
N VAL A 97 -25.56 24.47 21.57
CA VAL A 97 -25.10 25.84 21.89
C VAL A 97 -24.49 26.47 20.65
N LYS A 98 -25.16 27.53 20.18
CA LYS A 98 -24.66 28.51 19.23
C LYS A 98 -23.84 29.55 20.01
N ALA A 99 -22.73 29.99 19.46
CA ALA A 99 -22.31 31.40 19.58
C ALA A 99 -21.32 31.77 18.47
N SER A 100 -21.79 32.72 17.71
CA SER A 100 -21.08 33.56 16.76
C SER A 100 -20.00 34.44 17.44
N ASN A 101 -18.92 34.74 16.76
CA ASN A 101 -18.48 36.14 16.65
C ASN A 101 -17.56 36.40 15.46
N LYS A 102 -17.91 37.47 14.81
CA LYS A 102 -17.30 38.22 13.72
C LYS A 102 -16.11 39.05 14.21
N VAL A 103 -15.20 39.40 13.31
CA VAL A 103 -14.74 40.73 12.95
C VAL A 103 -13.23 40.88 12.71
N ASN A 104 -12.94 41.37 11.50
CA ASN A 104 -11.98 42.33 10.93
C ASN A 104 -10.52 41.90 10.63
N SER A 105 -10.28 41.83 9.34
CA SER A 105 -9.52 42.71 8.42
C SER A 105 -8.33 43.52 8.99
N VAL A 106 -7.15 43.31 8.41
CA VAL A 106 -6.26 44.38 7.91
C VAL A 106 -5.28 43.78 6.89
N GLU A 107 -5.12 44.54 5.83
CA GLU A 107 -4.40 44.44 4.59
C GLU A 107 -2.88 44.30 4.72
N ASP A 108 -2.34 43.67 3.69
CA ASP A 108 -1.32 44.17 2.74
C ASP A 108 0.11 43.61 2.90
N ARG A 109 0.56 42.89 1.93
CA ARG A 109 1.66 43.02 0.98
C ARG A 109 2.21 41.70 0.43
N ASN A 110 1.98 41.57 -0.87
CA ASN A 110 2.83 41.06 -1.92
C ASN A 110 4.10 40.28 -1.53
N GLU A 111 4.23 39.00 -1.97
CA GLU A 111 5.02 38.67 -3.15
C GLU A 111 5.02 37.17 -3.46
N LYS A 112 4.85 36.89 -4.77
CA LYS A 112 5.15 35.66 -5.51
C LYS A 112 4.32 34.42 -5.20
N THR A 113 3.21 34.37 -5.89
CA THR A 113 2.50 33.20 -6.38
C THR A 113 3.44 32.27 -7.13
N GLU A 114 3.84 31.18 -6.51
CA GLU A 114 4.07 29.94 -7.24
C GLU A 114 2.70 29.33 -7.50
N GLU A 115 2.39 29.17 -8.76
CA GLU A 115 1.17 28.57 -9.28
C GLU A 115 0.96 27.22 -8.60
N VAL A 116 0.05 27.17 -7.66
CA VAL A 116 -0.57 25.94 -7.21
C VAL A 116 -1.51 25.58 -8.35
N GLU A 117 -1.12 24.59 -9.17
CA GLU A 117 -2.06 23.94 -10.08
C GLU A 117 -3.29 23.57 -9.26
N GLU A 118 -4.35 24.33 -9.47
CA GLU A 118 -5.70 24.00 -9.04
C GLU A 118 -6.05 22.67 -9.70
N PHE A 119 -5.89 21.58 -8.94
CA PHE A 119 -6.52 20.33 -9.31
C PHE A 119 -8.02 20.63 -9.36
N SER A 120 -8.50 20.83 -10.58
CA SER A 120 -9.93 20.89 -10.87
C SER A 120 -10.57 19.68 -10.19
N GLU A 121 -11.47 19.94 -9.24
CA GLU A 121 -12.43 18.96 -8.75
C GLU A 121 -13.28 18.55 -9.97
N GLU A 122 -12.82 17.57 -10.73
CA GLU A 122 -13.69 16.86 -11.64
C GLU A 122 -14.83 16.32 -10.79
N LYS A 123 -16.03 16.79 -11.07
CA LYS A 123 -17.26 16.22 -10.49
C LYS A 123 -17.28 14.74 -10.86
N VAL A 124 -16.84 13.93 -9.93
CA VAL A 124 -16.95 12.48 -10.02
C VAL A 124 -18.45 12.18 -9.96
N GLU A 125 -19.06 11.87 -11.10
CA GLU A 125 -20.44 11.38 -11.11
C GLU A 125 -20.51 10.11 -10.25
N PRO A 126 -21.54 9.97 -9.40
CA PRO A 126 -21.67 8.81 -8.53
C PRO A 126 -21.66 7.54 -9.40
N VAL A 127 -20.71 6.67 -9.15
CA VAL A 127 -20.59 5.40 -9.85
C VAL A 127 -21.54 4.43 -9.17
N GLU A 128 -22.61 4.02 -9.84
CA GLU A 128 -23.40 2.87 -9.40
C GLU A 128 -22.49 1.63 -9.49
N ILE A 129 -22.00 1.21 -8.32
CA ILE A 129 -21.10 0.06 -8.22
C ILE A 129 -21.97 -1.18 -8.01
N ASP A 130 -21.87 -2.10 -8.96
CA ASP A 130 -22.61 -3.37 -8.96
C ASP A 130 -22.27 -4.19 -7.68
N GLU A 131 -23.30 -4.79 -7.08
CA GLU A 131 -23.13 -5.68 -5.91
C GLU A 131 -22.28 -6.92 -6.26
N GLU A 132 -22.38 -7.43 -7.49
CA GLU A 132 -21.56 -8.53 -7.97
C GLU A 132 -20.06 -8.17 -7.94
N PHE A 133 -19.73 -6.93 -8.33
CA PHE A 133 -18.38 -6.41 -8.25
C PHE A 133 -17.85 -6.37 -6.80
N LYS A 134 -18.67 -5.88 -5.86
CA LYS A 134 -18.30 -5.82 -4.43
C LYS A 134 -18.03 -7.22 -3.87
N VAL A 135 -18.90 -8.18 -4.19
CA VAL A 135 -18.75 -9.59 -3.78
C VAL A 135 -17.46 -10.19 -4.33
N LYS A 136 -17.15 -9.94 -5.62
CA LYS A 136 -15.92 -10.42 -6.26
C LYS A 136 -14.66 -9.89 -5.58
N ILE A 137 -14.61 -8.58 -5.29
CA ILE A 137 -13.45 -7.98 -4.63
C ILE A 137 -13.33 -8.43 -3.16
N LYS A 138 -14.45 -8.55 -2.47
CA LYS A 138 -14.50 -9.12 -1.11
C LYS A 138 -13.96 -10.55 -1.07
N SER A 139 -14.38 -11.40 -2.03
CA SER A 139 -13.90 -12.78 -2.15
C SER A 139 -12.41 -12.84 -2.42
N PHE A 140 -11.89 -11.97 -3.30
CA PHE A 140 -10.46 -11.84 -3.54
C PHE A 140 -9.69 -11.47 -2.25
N LEU A 141 -10.16 -10.45 -1.51
CA LEU A 141 -9.54 -10.04 -0.24
C LEU A 141 -9.53 -11.17 0.78
N ASN A 142 -10.67 -11.90 0.93
CA ASN A 142 -10.74 -13.07 1.80
C ASN A 142 -9.68 -14.10 1.44
N SER A 143 -9.53 -14.41 0.15
CA SER A 143 -8.53 -15.40 -0.29
C SER A 143 -7.09 -14.93 -0.02
N VAL A 144 -6.81 -13.64 -0.17
CA VAL A 144 -5.48 -13.09 0.16
C VAL A 144 -5.18 -13.26 1.63
N VAL A 145 -6.12 -12.88 2.51
CA VAL A 145 -5.94 -12.94 3.97
C VAL A 145 -5.91 -14.40 4.45
N GLU A 146 -6.74 -15.29 3.89
CA GLU A 146 -6.72 -16.73 4.17
C GLU A 146 -5.39 -17.38 3.75
N LYS A 147 -4.83 -17.01 2.59
CA LYS A 147 -3.48 -17.49 2.15
C LYS A 147 -2.36 -16.95 3.05
N MET A 148 -2.57 -15.86 3.79
CA MET A 148 -1.65 -15.41 4.85
C MET A 148 -1.80 -16.23 6.14
N GLY A 149 -2.72 -17.20 6.19
CA GLY A 149 -3.00 -18.02 7.37
C GLY A 149 -3.90 -17.34 8.41
N ILE A 150 -4.66 -16.31 8.00
CA ILE A 150 -5.46 -15.49 8.90
C ILE A 150 -6.94 -15.70 8.61
N GLU A 151 -7.71 -16.05 9.62
CA GLU A 151 -9.16 -16.08 9.58
C GLU A 151 -9.71 -14.66 9.85
N SER A 152 -10.57 -14.15 8.97
CA SER A 152 -11.08 -12.79 9.09
C SER A 152 -12.50 -12.63 8.53
N ASN A 153 -13.20 -11.60 9.01
CA ASN A 153 -14.41 -11.09 8.42
C ASN A 153 -14.10 -9.79 7.66
N ILE A 154 -14.72 -9.60 6.50
CA ILE A 154 -14.56 -8.37 5.72
C ILE A 154 -15.88 -7.64 5.64
N GLU A 155 -15.92 -6.44 6.18
CA GLU A 155 -17.03 -5.50 6.03
C GLU A 155 -16.80 -4.62 4.81
N THR A 156 -17.88 -4.29 4.10
CA THR A 156 -17.85 -3.46 2.90
C THR A 156 -18.72 -2.23 3.10
N PHE A 157 -18.15 -1.06 2.84
CA PHE A 157 -18.83 0.23 2.87
C PHE A 157 -18.67 0.89 1.52
N SER A 158 -19.73 1.49 0.98
CA SER A 158 -19.69 2.25 -0.26
C SER A 158 -20.07 3.69 0.02
N ASP A 159 -19.37 4.62 -0.60
CA ASP A 159 -19.71 6.03 -0.64
C ASP A 159 -19.67 6.54 -2.09
N ASP A 160 -19.97 7.81 -2.31
CA ASP A 160 -19.96 8.44 -3.65
C ASP A 160 -18.56 8.46 -4.29
N PHE A 161 -17.51 8.17 -3.53
CA PHE A 161 -16.11 8.23 -3.97
C PHE A 161 -15.47 6.86 -4.19
N GLY A 162 -16.13 5.76 -3.78
CA GLY A 162 -15.58 4.41 -3.97
C GLY A 162 -16.04 3.38 -2.94
N ILE A 163 -15.24 2.34 -2.78
CA ILE A 163 -15.55 1.23 -1.86
C ILE A 163 -14.46 1.15 -0.79
N LYS A 164 -14.86 1.03 0.45
CA LYS A 164 -13.98 0.75 1.59
C LYS A 164 -14.23 -0.66 2.11
N PHE A 165 -13.18 -1.45 2.19
CA PHE A 165 -13.18 -2.77 2.83
C PHE A 165 -12.46 -2.66 4.18
N ASN A 166 -13.09 -3.21 5.24
CA ASN A 166 -12.51 -3.27 6.56
C ASN A 166 -12.25 -4.74 6.93
N ILE A 167 -10.99 -5.12 7.05
CA ILE A 167 -10.57 -6.47 7.43
C ILE A 167 -10.62 -6.56 8.96
N ILE A 168 -11.35 -7.52 9.47
CA ILE A 168 -11.51 -7.79 10.90
C ILE A 168 -11.02 -9.21 11.17
N PRO A 169 -9.75 -9.41 11.56
CA PRO A 169 -9.25 -10.72 11.96
C PRO A 169 -10.03 -11.27 13.16
N VAL A 170 -10.32 -12.57 13.13
CA VAL A 170 -11.00 -13.26 14.23
C VAL A 170 -10.12 -13.29 15.48
N ASN A 171 -8.83 -13.51 15.28
CA ASN A 171 -7.85 -13.47 16.36
C ASN A 171 -7.17 -12.08 16.41
N GLU A 172 -7.22 -11.41 17.56
CA GLU A 172 -6.62 -10.09 17.75
C GLU A 172 -5.10 -10.06 17.51
N ASN A 173 -4.40 -11.18 17.71
CA ASN A 173 -2.97 -11.26 17.44
C ASN A 173 -2.64 -11.12 15.95
N ASP A 174 -3.56 -11.46 15.07
CA ASP A 174 -3.36 -11.43 13.62
C ASP A 174 -3.53 -10.03 13.03
N ILE A 175 -4.14 -9.10 13.77
CA ILE A 175 -4.26 -7.68 13.38
C ILE A 175 -2.89 -7.10 13.00
N GLY A 176 -1.87 -7.41 13.81
CA GLY A 176 -0.50 -6.95 13.57
C GLY A 176 0.10 -7.52 12.27
N ILE A 177 -0.28 -8.74 11.87
CA ILE A 177 0.21 -9.39 10.65
C ILE A 177 -0.44 -8.75 9.42
N VAL A 178 -1.76 -8.52 9.46
CA VAL A 178 -2.50 -7.84 8.37
C VAL A 178 -1.99 -6.41 8.16
N ILE A 179 -1.73 -5.69 9.23
CA ILE A 179 -1.22 -4.32 9.17
C ILE A 179 0.23 -4.30 8.71
N GLY A 180 1.06 -5.17 9.29
CA GLY A 180 2.50 -5.18 9.07
C GLY A 180 3.22 -4.00 9.71
N LYS A 181 4.51 -3.89 9.43
CA LYS A 181 5.34 -2.82 9.96
C LYS A 181 4.86 -1.46 9.42
N ARG A 182 4.28 -0.63 10.29
CA ARG A 182 3.77 0.71 9.95
C ARG A 182 2.68 0.75 8.88
N GLY A 183 1.99 -0.36 8.65
CA GLY A 183 0.95 -0.45 7.64
C GLY A 183 1.44 -0.87 6.26
N GLU A 184 2.70 -1.28 6.11
CA GLU A 184 3.28 -1.68 4.82
C GLU A 184 2.54 -2.87 4.19
N THR A 185 2.16 -3.89 4.99
CA THR A 185 1.38 -5.03 4.49
C THR A 185 -0.02 -4.60 4.08
N LEU A 186 -0.67 -3.76 4.87
CA LEU A 186 -2.00 -3.23 4.56
C LEU A 186 -1.99 -2.37 3.28
N ASP A 187 -0.93 -1.57 3.07
CA ASP A 187 -0.76 -0.79 1.86
C ASP A 187 -0.52 -1.69 0.63
N ALA A 188 0.23 -2.78 0.78
CA ALA A 188 0.42 -3.78 -0.28
C ALA A 188 -0.89 -4.50 -0.62
N ILE A 189 -1.66 -4.94 0.38
CA ILE A 189 -2.99 -5.54 0.17
C ILE A 189 -3.90 -4.57 -0.57
N GLN A 190 -3.94 -3.30 -0.17
CA GLN A 190 -4.74 -2.29 -0.87
C GLN A 190 -4.29 -2.11 -2.31
N TYR A 191 -2.97 -2.08 -2.57
CA TYR A 191 -2.43 -1.92 -3.92
C TYR A 191 -2.88 -3.05 -4.85
N ILE A 192 -2.69 -4.31 -4.44
CA ILE A 192 -3.10 -5.46 -5.26
C ILE A 192 -4.62 -5.52 -5.43
N THR A 193 -5.39 -5.12 -4.42
CA THR A 193 -6.85 -5.06 -4.49
C THR A 193 -7.30 -4.01 -5.51
N ASN A 194 -6.70 -2.82 -5.52
CA ASN A 194 -6.96 -1.80 -6.53
C ASN A 194 -6.62 -2.29 -7.93
N LEU A 195 -5.51 -3.00 -8.09
CA LEU A 195 -5.10 -3.55 -9.38
C LEU A 195 -6.11 -4.57 -9.91
N VAL A 196 -6.56 -5.50 -9.05
CA VAL A 196 -7.56 -6.52 -9.42
C VAL A 196 -8.91 -5.88 -9.73
N ALA A 197 -9.33 -4.92 -8.91
CA ALA A 197 -10.62 -4.24 -9.08
C ALA A 197 -10.69 -3.46 -10.41
N ASN A 198 -9.60 -2.82 -10.81
CA ASN A 198 -9.58 -1.93 -11.98
C ASN A 198 -9.02 -2.59 -13.25
N ARG A 199 -8.72 -3.91 -13.22
CA ARG A 199 -8.12 -4.60 -14.37
C ARG A 199 -9.00 -4.60 -15.64
N ASN A 200 -10.31 -4.76 -15.47
CA ASN A 200 -11.28 -4.91 -16.58
C ASN A 200 -12.44 -3.91 -16.46
N THR A 201 -12.21 -2.74 -15.91
CA THR A 201 -13.21 -1.70 -15.76
C THR A 201 -12.90 -0.53 -16.69
N ASP A 202 -13.91 0.00 -17.37
CA ASP A 202 -13.77 1.18 -18.24
C ASP A 202 -13.54 2.47 -17.43
N ARG A 203 -13.96 2.47 -16.16
CA ARG A 203 -13.81 3.60 -15.23
C ARG A 203 -13.03 3.16 -14.00
N TYR A 204 -12.15 4.01 -13.51
CA TYR A 204 -11.39 3.76 -12.29
C TYR A 204 -12.30 3.80 -11.06
N ILE A 205 -12.34 2.71 -10.30
CA ILE A 205 -13.06 2.59 -9.04
C ILE A 205 -12.05 2.69 -7.90
N ARG A 206 -12.23 3.68 -7.04
CA ARG A 206 -11.36 3.85 -5.88
C ARG A 206 -11.67 2.81 -4.82
N ILE A 207 -10.68 1.98 -4.49
CA ILE A 207 -10.77 0.98 -3.42
C ILE A 207 -9.88 1.42 -2.25
N SER A 208 -10.43 1.40 -1.05
CA SER A 208 -9.70 1.61 0.19
C SER A 208 -9.79 0.37 1.07
N VAL A 209 -8.66 -0.08 1.60
CA VAL A 209 -8.60 -1.21 2.54
C VAL A 209 -8.09 -0.71 3.88
N ASP A 210 -8.79 -1.09 4.95
CA ASP A 210 -8.42 -0.77 6.32
C ASP A 210 -8.49 -2.03 7.21
N CYS A 211 -7.88 -1.99 8.37
CA CYS A 211 -7.93 -3.05 9.37
C CYS A 211 -8.21 -2.43 10.74
N ASN A 212 -9.41 -2.67 11.27
CA ASN A 212 -9.83 -2.19 12.60
C ASN A 212 -9.56 -0.68 12.85
N GLY A 213 -9.73 0.17 11.83
CA GLY A 213 -9.51 1.62 11.93
C GLY A 213 -8.02 1.99 12.17
N TYR A 214 -7.11 1.16 11.70
CA TYR A 214 -5.67 1.38 11.88
C TYR A 214 -5.20 2.71 11.29
N ARG A 215 -5.69 3.09 10.10
CA ARG A 215 -5.21 4.31 9.42
C ARG A 215 -5.43 5.56 10.26
N ASP A 216 -6.60 5.71 10.86
CA ASP A 216 -6.90 6.84 11.76
C ASP A 216 -6.09 6.79 13.05
N LYS A 217 -5.95 5.61 13.66
CA LYS A 217 -5.11 5.39 14.84
C LYS A 217 -3.64 5.73 14.54
N ARG A 218 -3.16 5.38 13.36
CA ARG A 218 -1.80 5.66 12.90
C ARG A 218 -1.56 7.16 12.72
N ILE A 219 -2.48 7.87 12.05
CA ILE A 219 -2.43 9.34 11.90
C ILE A 219 -2.36 10.03 13.26
N ASN A 220 -3.20 9.63 14.21
CA ASN A 220 -3.22 10.20 15.55
C ASN A 220 -1.91 9.92 16.32
N SER A 221 -1.36 8.73 16.17
CA SER A 221 -0.05 8.37 16.74
C SER A 221 1.08 9.22 16.16
N LEU A 222 1.08 9.46 14.84
CA LEU A 222 2.06 10.31 14.16
C LEU A 222 1.96 11.78 14.62
N LYS A 223 0.75 12.32 14.75
CA LYS A 223 0.53 13.68 15.29
C LYS A 223 1.06 13.80 16.72
N SER A 224 0.83 12.79 17.56
CA SER A 224 1.31 12.77 18.94
C SER A 224 2.84 12.65 19.00
N LEU A 225 3.43 11.80 18.15
CA LEU A 225 4.88 11.65 18.02
C LEU A 225 5.52 12.98 17.58
N ALA A 226 4.95 13.64 16.57
CA ALA A 226 5.42 14.92 16.05
C ALA A 226 5.50 15.98 17.16
N LYS A 227 4.41 16.17 17.91
CA LYS A 227 4.35 17.11 19.04
C LYS A 227 5.36 16.79 20.13
N LYS A 228 5.48 15.49 20.49
CA LYS A 228 6.45 15.01 21.47
C LYS A 228 7.89 15.30 21.05
N MET A 229 8.20 15.09 19.78
CA MET A 229 9.55 15.31 19.24
C MET A 229 9.86 16.81 19.04
N ALA A 230 8.85 17.63 18.69
CA ALA A 230 8.98 19.09 18.63
C ALA A 230 9.31 19.68 20.00
N ASN A 231 8.57 19.28 21.04
CA ASN A 231 8.86 19.70 22.42
C ASN A 231 10.27 19.26 22.90
N LYS A 232 10.71 18.06 22.51
CA LYS A 232 12.08 17.61 22.80
C LYS A 232 13.13 18.46 22.06
N ALA A 233 12.89 18.79 20.79
CA ALA A 233 13.78 19.63 20.00
C ALA A 233 14.01 20.98 20.68
N ILE A 234 12.94 21.65 21.11
CA ILE A 234 13.00 22.92 21.82
C ILE A 234 13.71 22.76 23.18
N LYS A 235 13.26 21.79 24.00
CA LYS A 235 13.80 21.56 25.33
C LYS A 235 15.31 21.34 25.34
N TYR A 236 15.81 20.57 24.38
CA TYR A 236 17.24 20.20 24.31
C TYR A 236 18.04 21.10 23.35
N ASN A 237 17.40 22.05 22.69
CA ASN A 237 17.99 22.90 21.66
C ASN A 237 18.75 22.11 20.59
N LYS A 238 18.15 20.98 20.13
CA LYS A 238 18.76 20.05 19.16
C LYS A 238 17.76 19.66 18.09
N ASN A 239 18.25 19.55 16.85
CA ASN A 239 17.44 18.99 15.76
C ASN A 239 17.10 17.51 16.05
N MET A 240 15.85 17.13 15.80
CA MET A 240 15.35 15.78 16.00
C MET A 240 15.07 15.12 14.66
N ARG A 241 15.69 13.95 14.44
CA ARG A 241 15.46 13.12 13.26
C ARG A 241 14.43 12.04 13.60
N LEU A 242 13.39 11.93 12.80
CA LEU A 242 12.43 10.85 12.91
C LEU A 242 12.90 9.63 12.11
N GLU A 243 12.21 8.52 12.29
CA GLU A 243 12.47 7.33 11.51
C GLU A 243 12.00 7.51 10.06
N PRO A 244 12.53 6.74 9.10
CA PRO A 244 12.03 6.71 7.73
C PRO A 244 10.54 6.36 7.71
N MET A 245 9.77 7.03 6.83
CA MET A 245 8.34 6.83 6.68
C MET A 245 7.89 7.22 5.27
N ASN A 246 6.73 6.70 4.86
CA ASN A 246 6.17 6.95 3.55
C ASN A 246 5.81 8.46 3.33
N PRO A 247 5.60 8.91 2.08
CA PRO A 247 5.31 10.31 1.77
C PRO A 247 4.07 10.86 2.47
N PHE A 248 3.02 10.03 2.62
CA PHE A 248 1.79 10.42 3.30
C PHE A 248 2.04 10.69 4.79
N GLU A 249 2.74 9.80 5.48
CA GLU A 249 3.09 9.97 6.89
C GLU A 249 3.95 11.21 7.13
N ARG A 250 4.92 11.47 6.22
CA ARG A 250 5.75 12.69 6.30
C ARG A 250 4.89 13.96 6.18
N ARG A 251 3.88 13.95 5.29
CA ARG A 251 2.93 15.07 5.15
C ARG A 251 2.12 15.28 6.43
N VAL A 252 1.64 14.19 7.07
CA VAL A 252 0.93 14.29 8.36
C VAL A 252 1.77 14.99 9.43
N ILE A 253 3.07 14.66 9.52
CA ILE A 253 3.98 15.29 10.48
C ILE A 253 4.22 16.77 10.13
N HIS A 254 4.48 17.08 8.86
CA HIS A 254 4.67 18.46 8.42
C HIS A 254 3.44 19.32 8.74
N SER A 255 2.23 18.87 8.39
CA SER A 255 0.98 19.57 8.68
C SER A 255 0.77 19.76 10.19
N SER A 256 1.04 18.72 10.99
CA SER A 256 0.80 18.79 12.45
C SER A 256 1.74 19.74 13.18
N LEU A 257 2.86 20.10 12.56
CA LEU A 257 3.86 21.02 13.13
C LEU A 257 3.96 22.36 12.42
N GLN A 258 3.11 22.62 11.42
CA GLN A 258 3.16 23.87 10.62
C GLN A 258 3.00 25.12 11.48
N SER A 259 2.12 25.07 12.48
CA SER A 259 1.84 26.19 13.41
C SER A 259 2.64 26.09 14.73
N PHE A 260 3.71 25.25 14.76
CA PHE A 260 4.48 25.07 15.98
C PHE A 260 5.64 26.06 16.04
N ASP A 261 5.64 26.95 17.06
CA ASP A 261 6.63 28.01 17.17
C ASP A 261 8.04 27.49 17.51
N GLY A 262 9.06 28.20 17.01
CA GLY A 262 10.46 27.91 17.32
C GLY A 262 11.08 26.74 16.56
N ILE A 263 10.31 26.09 15.67
CA ILE A 263 10.80 24.99 14.84
C ILE A 263 10.33 25.10 13.38
N TYR A 264 11.00 24.34 12.51
CA TYR A 264 10.51 24.02 11.17
C TYR A 264 10.85 22.59 10.82
N THR A 265 10.18 22.02 9.81
CA THR A 265 10.35 20.62 9.44
C THR A 265 10.82 20.48 7.99
N VAL A 266 11.76 19.56 7.76
CA VAL A 266 12.32 19.25 6.44
C VAL A 266 12.31 17.75 6.22
N SER A 267 12.01 17.29 5.00
CA SER A 267 12.20 15.87 4.63
C SER A 267 13.58 15.67 4.03
N GLU A 268 14.42 14.84 4.65
CA GLU A 268 15.78 14.53 4.24
C GLU A 268 15.95 13.06 3.85
N GLY A 269 16.85 12.79 2.89
CA GLY A 269 17.21 11.46 2.40
C GLY A 269 16.42 11.03 1.18
N ASN A 270 16.76 9.86 0.64
CA ASN A 270 16.12 9.23 -0.52
C ASN A 270 15.24 8.07 -0.06
N GLU A 271 14.19 7.77 -0.81
CA GLU A 271 13.36 6.59 -0.57
C GLU A 271 14.23 5.31 -0.67
N PRO A 272 13.99 4.30 0.15
CA PRO A 272 12.98 4.17 1.21
C PRO A 272 13.41 4.77 2.57
N PHE A 273 14.57 5.40 2.67
CA PHE A 273 15.14 5.91 3.93
C PHE A 273 14.79 7.37 4.23
N ARG A 274 13.95 7.99 3.40
CA ARG A 274 13.56 9.39 3.55
C ARG A 274 12.74 9.60 4.82
N ARG A 275 13.08 10.66 5.57
CA ARG A 275 12.54 10.93 6.92
C ARG A 275 12.30 12.41 7.15
N VAL A 276 11.48 12.72 8.15
CA VAL A 276 11.29 14.10 8.61
C VAL A 276 12.35 14.44 9.65
N VAL A 277 12.93 15.62 9.52
CA VAL A 277 13.83 16.24 10.50
C VAL A 277 13.17 17.50 11.02
N ILE A 278 13.00 17.57 12.32
CA ILE A 278 12.51 18.76 13.03
C ILE A 278 13.74 19.61 13.37
N LYS A 279 13.81 20.81 12.83
CA LYS A 279 14.91 21.75 13.03
C LYS A 279 14.47 22.95 13.84
N ILE A 280 15.36 23.48 14.67
CA ILE A 280 15.11 24.67 15.47
C ILE A 280 15.30 25.89 14.58
N LYS A 281 14.37 26.84 14.65
CA LYS A 281 14.57 28.17 14.07
C LYS A 281 15.67 28.85 14.92
N ARG A 282 16.76 29.23 14.28
CA ARG A 282 17.79 30.10 14.87
C ARG A 282 17.53 31.48 14.35
N ASP A 283 17.31 32.40 15.26
CA ASP A 283 17.25 33.83 14.96
C ASP A 283 18.61 34.31 14.41
#